data_2d094b1a7236f8507f9b9583003925d4
#
_entry.id   2d094b1a7236f8507f9b9583003925d4
#
_cell.length_a   1.000
_cell.length_b   1.000
_cell.length_c   1.000
_cell.angle_alpha   90.00
_cell.angle_beta   90.00
_cell.angle_gamma   90.00
#
_symmetry.space_group_name_H-M   'P 1'
#
loop_
_entity.id
_entity.type
_entity.pdbx_description
1 polymer ?
#
loop_
_entity_poly.entity_id
_entity_poly.type
_entity_poly.pdbx_seq_one_letter_code
_entity_poly.pdbx_strand_id
1 'polypeptide(L)'
;MAEIGPKFFKEVKQITRADILLRISYQKSMQSVYVGSSDAKIYSVDPLADKPEFHEFQGHTSYVMGLVDTEKHLVSGSYDRSLIWWDKESREIVRRVEDAHDRWIRNIFLSPDGQTVLSVGDDMVCKLWDAKSGEFVRELVSHQKITPNHFPNMLYATAVSPDGNLIATVDRIAKIKIWDFKTGEEVTELEAPKCYTWDSEKRIHSIGGIRSVCFSPDSKSVAVGGIGPIGNIDHLESPGRVEIFNVASGEKTHEFEGDKNVIGLVEQIVFHPSGKWLMAVGGKHTGWVQFLDLEKKELIRQVDAPMHVHQVAVTDDFGTVYGAGHGKLIVWSLVN
;
A
#
# COMPACT_ATOMS: atom_id res chain seq x y z
N MET A 1 -6.08 25.10 18.15
CA MET A 1 -5.97 23.75 17.56
C MET A 1 -4.52 23.32 17.70
N ALA A 2 -4.26 22.06 18.05
CA ALA A 2 -2.89 21.54 18.09
C ALA A 2 -2.26 21.60 16.67
N GLU A 3 -0.97 21.89 16.61
CA GLU A 3 -0.27 21.94 15.33
C GLU A 3 0.07 20.50 14.91
N ILE A 4 -0.23 20.14 13.64
CA ILE A 4 0.04 18.83 13.07
C ILE A 4 1.16 18.95 12.03
N GLY A 5 2.15 18.07 12.08
CA GLY A 5 3.19 18.08 11.08
C GLY A 5 4.40 17.18 11.36
N PRO A 6 5.26 16.98 10.34
CA PRO A 6 6.41 16.10 10.42
C PRO A 6 7.38 16.37 11.59
N LYS A 7 7.52 17.64 12.02
CA LYS A 7 8.41 18.03 13.13
C LYS A 7 8.00 17.43 14.48
N PHE A 8 6.73 17.08 14.64
CA PHE A 8 6.18 16.52 15.88
C PHE A 8 6.09 14.99 15.86
N PHE A 9 6.46 14.35 14.75
CA PHE A 9 6.37 12.90 14.63
C PHE A 9 7.21 12.21 15.70
N LYS A 10 6.54 11.42 16.53
CA LYS A 10 7.14 10.68 17.64
C LYS A 10 6.40 9.38 17.91
N GLU A 11 7.12 8.38 18.39
CA GLU A 11 6.52 7.13 18.86
C GLU A 11 5.75 7.37 20.15
N VAL A 12 4.53 6.84 20.23
CA VAL A 12 3.65 6.88 21.38
C VAL A 12 3.62 5.51 22.06
N LYS A 13 3.51 4.45 21.25
CA LYS A 13 3.38 3.09 21.77
C LYS A 13 3.88 2.05 20.78
N GLN A 14 4.46 0.98 21.30
CA GLN A 14 4.89 -0.18 20.52
C GLN A 14 4.30 -1.45 21.14
N ILE A 15 3.77 -2.32 20.30
CA ILE A 15 3.23 -3.64 20.66
C ILE A 15 4.03 -4.69 19.87
N THR A 16 4.65 -5.61 20.60
CA THR A 16 5.44 -6.69 19.97
C THR A 16 4.58 -7.91 19.67
N ARG A 17 4.81 -8.52 18.52
CA ARG A 17 4.16 -9.72 18.04
C ARG A 17 5.18 -10.74 17.53
N ALA A 18 4.79 -12.01 17.43
CA ALA A 18 5.63 -13.05 16.85
C ALA A 18 5.52 -13.13 15.31
N ASP A 19 4.38 -12.69 14.78
CA ASP A 19 4.02 -12.70 13.36
C ASP A 19 4.41 -11.39 12.65
N ILE A 20 4.39 -11.43 11.32
CA ILE A 20 4.57 -10.23 10.50
C ILE A 20 3.19 -9.65 10.22
N LEU A 21 2.99 -8.39 10.60
CA LEU A 21 1.80 -7.64 10.25
C LEU A 21 2.01 -6.99 8.88
N LEU A 22 1.25 -7.44 7.89
CA LEU A 22 1.45 -7.08 6.48
C LEU A 22 0.56 -5.95 6.02
N ARG A 23 -0.64 -5.84 6.62
CA ARG A 23 -1.64 -4.83 6.26
C ARG A 23 -2.30 -4.25 7.49
N ILE A 24 -2.74 -3.01 7.36
CA ILE A 24 -3.46 -2.32 8.44
C ILE A 24 -4.56 -1.43 7.85
N SER A 25 -5.71 -1.41 8.53
CA SER A 25 -6.83 -0.53 8.23
C SER A 25 -7.35 0.11 9.50
N TYR A 26 -7.56 1.42 9.51
CA TYR A 26 -8.10 2.14 10.65
C TYR A 26 -9.62 2.06 10.67
N GLN A 27 -10.17 1.64 11.80
CA GLN A 27 -11.60 1.59 12.06
C GLN A 27 -12.05 2.85 12.82
N LYS A 28 -12.54 3.81 12.09
CA LYS A 28 -12.91 5.13 12.62
C LYS A 28 -13.94 5.07 13.75
N SER A 29 -14.98 4.24 13.61
CA SER A 29 -16.09 4.15 14.55
C SER A 29 -15.70 3.63 15.94
N MET A 30 -14.62 2.85 16.04
CA MET A 30 -14.17 2.20 17.27
C MET A 30 -12.77 2.66 17.74
N GLN A 31 -12.12 3.58 17.03
CA GLN A 31 -10.74 4.02 17.29
C GLN A 31 -9.75 2.86 17.40
N SER A 32 -10.02 1.79 16.67
CA SER A 32 -9.23 0.57 16.61
C SER A 32 -8.63 0.36 15.23
N VAL A 33 -7.82 -0.67 15.08
CA VAL A 33 -7.27 -1.06 13.78
C VAL A 33 -7.53 -2.54 13.50
N TYR A 34 -7.69 -2.84 12.22
CA TYR A 34 -7.57 -4.20 11.72
C TYR A 34 -6.17 -4.41 11.17
N VAL A 35 -5.54 -5.53 11.48
CA VAL A 35 -4.22 -5.90 10.95
C VAL A 35 -4.27 -7.28 10.32
N GLY A 36 -3.76 -7.39 9.10
CA GLY A 36 -3.62 -8.64 8.36
C GLY A 36 -2.22 -9.20 8.56
N SER A 37 -2.12 -10.49 8.79
CA SER A 37 -0.91 -11.15 9.26
C SER A 37 -0.39 -12.24 8.32
N SER A 38 0.87 -12.58 8.50
CA SER A 38 1.54 -13.71 7.85
C SER A 38 1.11 -15.08 8.37
N ASP A 39 0.38 -15.14 9.49
CA ASP A 39 -0.18 -16.36 10.05
C ASP A 39 -1.57 -16.70 9.47
N ALA A 40 -1.97 -16.04 8.38
CA ALA A 40 -3.25 -16.20 7.69
C ALA A 40 -4.46 -15.67 8.47
N LYS A 41 -4.27 -14.91 9.52
CA LYS A 41 -5.33 -14.31 10.33
C LYS A 41 -5.42 -12.80 10.14
N ILE A 42 -6.56 -12.26 10.54
CA ILE A 42 -6.76 -10.83 10.74
C ILE A 42 -7.04 -10.63 12.22
N TYR A 43 -6.60 -9.51 12.74
CA TYR A 43 -6.85 -9.12 14.13
C TYR A 43 -7.48 -7.75 14.19
N SER A 44 -8.49 -7.56 15.04
CA SER A 44 -8.90 -6.23 15.48
C SER A 44 -8.29 -5.94 16.85
N VAL A 45 -7.83 -4.71 17.05
CA VAL A 45 -7.17 -4.29 18.29
C VAL A 45 -7.33 -2.78 18.48
N ASP A 46 -7.54 -2.35 19.74
CA ASP A 46 -7.29 -0.97 20.15
C ASP A 46 -5.82 -0.85 20.60
N PRO A 47 -4.93 -0.25 19.78
CA PRO A 47 -3.52 -0.17 20.13
C PRO A 47 -3.24 0.79 21.29
N LEU A 48 -4.17 1.70 21.61
CA LEU A 48 -4.02 2.69 22.67
C LEU A 48 -4.53 2.21 24.02
N ALA A 49 -5.30 1.12 24.08
CA ALA A 49 -5.73 0.50 25.33
C ALA A 49 -4.54 0.18 26.24
N ASP A 50 -4.70 0.27 27.56
CA ASP A 50 -3.63 -0.07 28.53
C ASP A 50 -3.11 -1.48 28.32
N LYS A 51 -4.00 -2.43 28.04
CA LYS A 51 -3.71 -3.81 27.69
C LYS A 51 -4.39 -4.15 26.36
N PRO A 52 -3.70 -4.01 25.20
CA PRO A 52 -4.28 -4.31 23.92
C PRO A 52 -4.63 -5.79 23.80
N GLU A 53 -5.89 -6.07 23.46
CA GLU A 53 -6.39 -7.40 23.19
C GLU A 53 -6.60 -7.58 21.70
N PHE A 54 -6.11 -8.71 21.14
CA PHE A 54 -6.20 -9.04 19.73
C PHE A 54 -7.35 -10.03 19.50
N HIS A 55 -8.37 -9.60 18.79
CA HIS A 55 -9.52 -10.42 18.45
C HIS A 55 -9.39 -10.96 17.03
N GLU A 56 -9.39 -12.29 16.88
CA GLU A 56 -9.07 -12.97 15.63
C GLU A 56 -10.26 -13.09 14.69
N PHE A 57 -9.96 -12.97 13.36
CA PHE A 57 -10.80 -13.40 12.25
C PHE A 57 -10.06 -14.55 11.55
N GLN A 58 -10.68 -15.70 11.44
CA GLN A 58 -10.06 -16.92 10.91
C GLN A 58 -10.81 -17.40 9.67
N GLY A 59 -10.10 -17.60 8.56
CA GLY A 59 -10.72 -18.08 7.31
C GLY A 59 -9.75 -18.15 6.15
N HIS A 60 -8.75 -17.27 6.07
CA HIS A 60 -7.68 -17.40 5.08
C HIS A 60 -6.74 -18.55 5.41
N THR A 61 -6.03 -19.04 4.39
CA THR A 61 -5.05 -20.14 4.50
C THR A 61 -3.64 -19.70 4.14
N SER A 62 -3.45 -18.42 3.84
CA SER A 62 -2.15 -17.82 3.51
C SER A 62 -2.11 -16.36 3.93
N TYR A 63 -1.01 -15.67 3.68
CA TYR A 63 -0.75 -14.27 4.04
C TYR A 63 -1.88 -13.35 3.64
N VAL A 64 -2.36 -12.52 4.58
CA VAL A 64 -3.38 -11.50 4.32
C VAL A 64 -2.68 -10.24 3.80
N MET A 65 -2.87 -9.98 2.51
CA MET A 65 -2.16 -8.94 1.77
C MET A 65 -3.03 -7.73 1.39
N GLY A 66 -4.27 -7.71 1.81
CA GLY A 66 -5.17 -6.60 1.60
C GLY A 66 -6.19 -6.52 2.71
N LEU A 67 -6.47 -5.30 3.19
CA LEU A 67 -7.53 -5.00 4.16
C LEU A 67 -8.17 -3.67 3.83
N VAL A 68 -9.49 -3.63 3.77
CA VAL A 68 -10.27 -2.39 3.69
C VAL A 68 -11.48 -2.47 4.62
N ASP A 69 -11.71 -1.39 5.37
CA ASP A 69 -12.89 -1.22 6.22
C ASP A 69 -13.98 -0.51 5.41
N THR A 70 -15.04 -1.23 5.04
CA THR A 70 -16.21 -0.65 4.37
C THR A 70 -17.23 -0.20 5.43
N GLU A 71 -18.27 0.49 5.03
CA GLU A 71 -19.35 0.86 5.96
C GLU A 71 -19.88 -0.37 6.71
N LYS A 72 -20.09 -1.48 6.00
CA LYS A 72 -20.78 -2.66 6.52
C LYS A 72 -19.85 -3.80 6.92
N HIS A 73 -18.79 -4.05 6.18
CA HIS A 73 -17.94 -5.21 6.31
C HIS A 73 -16.45 -4.83 6.39
N LEU A 74 -15.67 -5.65 7.04
CA LEU A 74 -14.25 -5.72 6.76
C LEU A 74 -14.07 -6.60 5.52
N VAL A 75 -13.24 -6.17 4.55
CA VAL A 75 -12.91 -6.97 3.38
C VAL A 75 -11.42 -7.27 3.38
N SER A 76 -11.06 -8.51 3.09
CA SER A 76 -9.67 -8.95 3.04
C SER A 76 -9.33 -9.70 1.76
N GLY A 77 -8.07 -9.60 1.33
CA GLY A 77 -7.50 -10.34 0.22
C GLY A 77 -6.22 -11.05 0.63
N SER A 78 -5.98 -12.26 0.11
CA SER A 78 -4.89 -13.10 0.56
C SER A 78 -4.13 -13.77 -0.59
N TYR A 79 -2.93 -14.27 -0.28
CA TYR A 79 -2.17 -15.17 -1.16
C TYR A 79 -2.88 -16.51 -1.41
N ASP A 80 -3.90 -16.85 -0.64
CA ASP A 80 -4.79 -17.99 -0.93
C ASP A 80 -5.73 -17.73 -2.12
N ARG A 81 -5.65 -16.56 -2.77
CA ARG A 81 -6.41 -16.12 -3.95
C ARG A 81 -7.85 -15.75 -3.66
N SER A 82 -8.28 -15.82 -2.39
CA SER A 82 -9.65 -15.49 -2.00
C SER A 82 -9.80 -14.05 -1.53
N LEU A 83 -11.00 -13.52 -1.74
CA LEU A 83 -11.53 -12.33 -1.06
C LEU A 83 -12.58 -12.76 -0.05
N ILE A 84 -12.55 -12.18 1.15
CA ILE A 84 -13.51 -12.49 2.21
C ILE A 84 -14.13 -11.19 2.74
N TRP A 85 -15.46 -11.15 2.83
CA TRP A 85 -16.26 -10.16 3.53
C TRP A 85 -16.59 -10.70 4.91
N TRP A 86 -16.27 -9.95 5.94
CA TRP A 86 -16.45 -10.33 7.34
C TRP A 86 -17.50 -9.45 8.00
N ASP A 87 -18.31 -10.03 8.87
CA ASP A 87 -19.06 -9.27 9.86
C ASP A 87 -18.09 -8.73 10.92
N LYS A 88 -18.13 -7.43 11.17
CA LYS A 88 -17.15 -6.76 12.04
C LYS A 88 -17.35 -7.06 13.52
N GLU A 89 -18.56 -7.41 13.94
CA GLU A 89 -18.90 -7.69 15.34
C GLU A 89 -18.71 -9.16 15.69
N SER A 90 -19.36 -10.06 14.93
CA SER A 90 -19.25 -11.50 15.14
C SER A 90 -17.92 -12.08 14.66
N ARG A 91 -17.22 -11.41 13.76
CA ARG A 91 -15.99 -11.85 13.09
C ARG A 91 -16.20 -13.08 12.20
N GLU A 92 -17.43 -13.37 11.85
CA GLU A 92 -17.78 -14.46 10.97
C GLU A 92 -17.69 -14.07 9.50
N ILE A 93 -17.52 -15.08 8.65
CA ILE A 93 -17.49 -14.91 7.20
C ILE A 93 -18.94 -14.69 6.70
N VAL A 94 -19.18 -13.51 6.13
CA VAL A 94 -20.44 -13.19 5.46
C VAL A 94 -20.43 -13.71 4.01
N ARG A 95 -19.31 -13.52 3.33
CA ARG A 95 -19.11 -13.96 1.97
C ARG A 95 -17.64 -14.29 1.71
N ARG A 96 -17.42 -15.32 0.91
CA ARG A 96 -16.10 -15.68 0.41
C ARG A 96 -16.15 -15.92 -1.09
N VAL A 97 -15.18 -15.35 -1.80
CA VAL A 97 -14.93 -15.60 -3.22
C VAL A 97 -13.61 -16.37 -3.30
N GLU A 98 -13.67 -17.69 -3.48
CA GLU A 98 -12.51 -18.61 -3.37
C GLU A 98 -11.44 -18.33 -4.42
N ASP A 99 -11.79 -18.26 -5.68
CA ASP A 99 -10.87 -17.98 -6.78
C ASP A 99 -11.14 -16.57 -7.33
N ALA A 100 -11.07 -15.56 -6.43
CA ALA A 100 -11.20 -14.16 -6.83
C ALA A 100 -10.12 -13.76 -7.84
N HIS A 101 -8.92 -14.34 -7.72
CA HIS A 101 -7.81 -14.23 -8.65
C HIS A 101 -7.22 -15.62 -8.98
N ASP A 102 -6.61 -15.75 -10.16
CA ASP A 102 -5.93 -17.00 -10.56
C ASP A 102 -4.61 -17.20 -9.80
N ARG A 103 -4.07 -16.14 -9.23
CA ARG A 103 -2.81 -16.11 -8.47
C ARG A 103 -2.96 -15.26 -7.21
N TRP A 104 -1.86 -15.07 -6.48
CA TRP A 104 -1.80 -14.33 -5.23
C TRP A 104 -2.37 -12.92 -5.36
N ILE A 105 -3.29 -12.56 -4.47
CA ILE A 105 -3.75 -11.18 -4.33
C ILE A 105 -2.67 -10.38 -3.60
N ARG A 106 -2.22 -9.29 -4.21
CA ARG A 106 -1.15 -8.43 -3.68
C ARG A 106 -1.65 -7.23 -2.91
N ASN A 107 -2.78 -6.70 -3.32
CA ASN A 107 -3.34 -5.51 -2.71
C ASN A 107 -4.85 -5.43 -2.96
N ILE A 108 -5.56 -4.79 -2.05
CA ILE A 108 -6.93 -4.35 -2.28
C ILE A 108 -7.07 -2.88 -1.89
N PHE A 109 -8.01 -2.19 -2.49
CA PHE A 109 -8.28 -0.78 -2.27
C PHE A 109 -9.80 -0.52 -2.26
N LEU A 110 -10.27 0.39 -1.40
CA LEU A 110 -11.67 0.82 -1.36
C LEU A 110 -11.81 2.17 -2.09
N SER A 111 -12.75 2.27 -3.01
CA SER A 111 -13.05 3.55 -3.68
C SER A 111 -13.46 4.63 -2.66
N PRO A 112 -13.20 5.92 -2.95
CA PRO A 112 -13.50 7.01 -2.02
C PRO A 112 -14.97 7.12 -1.63
N ASP A 113 -15.89 6.68 -2.49
CA ASP A 113 -17.33 6.61 -2.21
C ASP A 113 -17.74 5.39 -1.37
N GLY A 114 -16.79 4.48 -1.07
CA GLY A 114 -17.02 3.28 -0.30
C GLY A 114 -17.83 2.18 -1.00
N GLN A 115 -18.11 2.31 -2.31
CA GLN A 115 -19.00 1.39 -3.01
C GLN A 115 -18.28 0.27 -3.76
N THR A 116 -16.98 0.45 -4.06
CA THR A 116 -16.22 -0.50 -4.88
C THR A 116 -14.93 -0.92 -4.18
N VAL A 117 -14.72 -2.23 -4.08
CA VAL A 117 -13.43 -2.81 -3.70
C VAL A 117 -12.67 -3.16 -4.96
N LEU A 118 -11.43 -2.71 -5.08
CA LEU A 118 -10.49 -3.10 -6.12
C LEU A 118 -9.55 -4.15 -5.57
N SER A 119 -9.18 -5.15 -6.38
CA SER A 119 -8.14 -6.13 -6.06
C SER A 119 -7.18 -6.32 -7.21
N VAL A 120 -5.90 -6.49 -6.92
CA VAL A 120 -4.83 -6.75 -7.90
C VAL A 120 -3.97 -7.93 -7.46
N GLY A 121 -3.45 -8.69 -8.44
CA GLY A 121 -2.70 -9.90 -8.15
C GLY A 121 -1.66 -10.25 -9.21
N ASP A 122 -0.98 -11.37 -8.97
CA ASP A 122 0.07 -11.92 -9.85
C ASP A 122 -0.50 -12.49 -11.17
N ASP A 123 -1.80 -12.52 -11.35
CA ASP A 123 -2.48 -12.84 -12.61
C ASP A 123 -2.54 -11.64 -13.58
N MET A 124 -2.04 -10.47 -13.15
CA MET A 124 -1.97 -9.23 -13.91
C MET A 124 -3.33 -8.60 -14.20
N VAL A 125 -4.33 -8.86 -13.37
CA VAL A 125 -5.67 -8.32 -13.50
C VAL A 125 -5.99 -7.42 -12.30
N CYS A 126 -6.62 -6.28 -12.57
CA CYS A 126 -7.30 -5.49 -11.54
C CYS A 126 -8.81 -5.80 -11.64
N LYS A 127 -9.39 -6.32 -10.56
CA LYS A 127 -10.81 -6.67 -10.50
C LYS A 127 -11.56 -5.72 -9.56
N LEU A 128 -12.76 -5.34 -9.97
CA LEU A 128 -13.67 -4.47 -9.25
C LEU A 128 -14.85 -5.29 -8.71
N TRP A 129 -15.19 -5.04 -7.45
CA TRP A 129 -16.24 -5.76 -6.72
C TRP A 129 -17.16 -4.77 -6.02
N ASP A 130 -18.46 -5.04 -5.98
CA ASP A 130 -19.37 -4.29 -5.13
C ASP A 130 -18.99 -4.46 -3.65
N ALA A 131 -18.74 -3.37 -2.96
CA ALA A 131 -18.22 -3.42 -1.59
C ALA A 131 -19.21 -4.01 -0.59
N LYS A 132 -20.52 -3.94 -0.87
CA LYS A 132 -21.59 -4.42 0.01
C LYS A 132 -21.91 -5.89 -0.22
N SER A 133 -22.10 -6.28 -1.49
CA SER A 133 -22.52 -7.64 -1.86
C SER A 133 -21.34 -8.57 -2.15
N GLY A 134 -20.16 -8.03 -2.49
CA GLY A 134 -19.01 -8.78 -2.97
C GLY A 134 -19.22 -9.36 -4.37
N GLU A 135 -20.18 -8.85 -5.14
CA GLU A 135 -20.39 -9.28 -6.52
C GLU A 135 -19.32 -8.70 -7.43
N PHE A 136 -18.89 -9.52 -8.40
CA PHE A 136 -17.96 -9.08 -9.42
C PHE A 136 -18.60 -8.04 -10.33
N VAL A 137 -17.91 -6.92 -10.55
CA VAL A 137 -18.38 -5.83 -11.41
C VAL A 137 -17.70 -5.86 -12.77
N ARG A 138 -16.37 -5.82 -12.79
CA ARG A 138 -15.56 -5.88 -14.02
C ARG A 138 -14.08 -6.15 -13.71
N GLU A 139 -13.31 -6.35 -14.78
CA GLU A 139 -11.85 -6.43 -14.70
C GLU A 139 -11.18 -5.45 -15.66
N LEU A 140 -9.95 -5.05 -15.32
CA LEU A 140 -9.09 -4.21 -16.13
C LEU A 140 -7.85 -5.04 -16.50
N VAL A 141 -7.66 -5.25 -17.80
CA VAL A 141 -6.61 -6.15 -18.33
C VAL A 141 -5.85 -5.45 -19.44
N SER A 142 -4.61 -5.04 -19.15
CA SER A 142 -3.74 -4.42 -20.16
C SER A 142 -2.25 -4.55 -19.81
N HIS A 143 -1.92 -4.88 -18.55
CA HIS A 143 -0.55 -5.13 -18.15
C HIS A 143 -0.01 -6.43 -18.78
N GLN A 144 1.27 -6.42 -19.18
CA GLN A 144 1.93 -7.57 -19.79
C GLN A 144 2.18 -8.67 -18.75
N LYS A 145 1.74 -9.90 -19.01
CA LYS A 145 1.92 -11.05 -18.11
C LYS A 145 3.37 -11.50 -17.95
N ILE A 146 4.20 -11.21 -18.95
CA ILE A 146 5.62 -11.55 -19.01
C ILE A 146 6.43 -10.27 -19.18
N THR A 147 7.47 -10.13 -18.38
CA THR A 147 8.41 -8.98 -18.48
C THR A 147 9.22 -9.06 -19.78
N PRO A 148 9.81 -7.96 -20.25
CA PRO A 148 10.71 -7.96 -21.41
C PRO A 148 11.88 -8.96 -21.28
N ASN A 149 12.23 -9.34 -20.06
CA ASN A 149 13.30 -10.28 -19.76
C ASN A 149 12.80 -11.72 -19.53
N HIS A 150 11.59 -12.03 -20.00
CA HIS A 150 10.96 -13.36 -19.99
C HIS A 150 10.63 -13.93 -18.58
N PHE A 151 10.45 -13.08 -17.57
CA PHE A 151 9.97 -13.49 -16.24
C PHE A 151 8.47 -13.19 -16.06
N PRO A 152 7.77 -13.91 -15.19
CA PRO A 152 6.41 -13.54 -14.80
C PRO A 152 6.37 -12.13 -14.24
N ASN A 153 5.42 -11.32 -14.72
CA ASN A 153 5.14 -10.01 -14.17
C ASN A 153 4.16 -10.13 -12.99
N MET A 154 3.95 -9.05 -12.25
CA MET A 154 3.11 -9.01 -11.04
C MET A 154 2.50 -7.62 -10.90
N LEU A 155 1.20 -7.52 -10.59
CA LEU A 155 0.57 -6.29 -10.15
C LEU A 155 0.70 -6.15 -8.64
N TYR A 156 1.32 -5.08 -8.18
CA TYR A 156 1.63 -4.92 -6.76
C TYR A 156 0.66 -4.02 -6.01
N ALA A 157 0.16 -2.97 -6.64
CA ALA A 157 -0.72 -2.02 -5.97
C ALA A 157 -1.72 -1.38 -6.93
N THR A 158 -2.80 -0.87 -6.35
CA THR A 158 -3.84 -0.09 -7.02
C THR A 158 -4.33 1.02 -6.11
N ALA A 159 -4.82 2.09 -6.70
CA ALA A 159 -5.45 3.22 -6.01
C ALA A 159 -6.56 3.82 -6.88
N VAL A 160 -7.49 4.52 -6.23
CA VAL A 160 -8.51 5.34 -6.88
C VAL A 160 -8.23 6.79 -6.55
N SER A 161 -8.40 7.68 -7.52
CA SER A 161 -8.27 9.13 -7.28
C SER A 161 -9.32 9.64 -6.30
N PRO A 162 -9.02 10.65 -5.44
CA PRO A 162 -9.96 11.18 -4.46
C PRO A 162 -11.30 11.66 -5.04
N ASP A 163 -11.30 12.13 -6.30
CA ASP A 163 -12.53 12.53 -7.03
C ASP A 163 -13.32 11.34 -7.59
N GLY A 164 -12.82 10.10 -7.45
CA GLY A 164 -13.48 8.87 -7.90
C GLY A 164 -13.44 8.63 -9.40
N ASN A 165 -12.68 9.41 -10.18
CA ASN A 165 -12.73 9.33 -11.64
C ASN A 165 -11.68 8.40 -12.26
N LEU A 166 -10.54 8.18 -11.57
CA LEU A 166 -9.41 7.45 -12.11
C LEU A 166 -8.99 6.28 -11.21
N ILE A 167 -8.49 5.22 -11.83
CA ILE A 167 -7.80 4.11 -11.17
C ILE A 167 -6.34 4.14 -11.62
N ALA A 168 -5.42 3.88 -10.71
CA ALA A 168 -4.02 3.58 -11.01
C ALA A 168 -3.69 2.14 -10.65
N THR A 169 -2.97 1.45 -11.52
CA THR A 169 -2.41 0.11 -11.27
C THR A 169 -0.93 0.10 -11.59
N VAL A 170 -0.12 -0.60 -10.80
CA VAL A 170 1.34 -0.61 -10.95
C VAL A 170 1.90 -2.01 -10.91
N ASP A 171 2.88 -2.29 -11.76
CA ASP A 171 3.46 -3.61 -11.92
C ASP A 171 4.96 -3.69 -11.58
N ARG A 172 5.48 -4.91 -11.65
CA ARG A 172 6.88 -5.24 -11.32
C ARG A 172 7.89 -4.52 -12.21
N ILE A 173 7.59 -4.25 -13.47
CA ILE A 173 8.48 -3.56 -14.40
C ILE A 173 8.33 -2.04 -14.35
N ALA A 174 7.65 -1.55 -13.31
CA ALA A 174 7.43 -0.13 -13.04
C ALA A 174 6.57 0.60 -14.09
N LYS A 175 5.65 -0.12 -14.73
CA LYS A 175 4.58 0.45 -15.53
C LYS A 175 3.43 0.87 -14.61
N ILE A 176 2.92 2.05 -14.87
CA ILE A 176 1.79 2.66 -14.16
C ILE A 176 0.71 2.87 -15.20
N LYS A 177 -0.43 2.19 -15.06
CA LYS A 177 -1.56 2.39 -15.96
C LYS A 177 -2.65 3.17 -15.24
N ILE A 178 -3.16 4.17 -15.92
CA ILE A 178 -4.27 5.00 -15.47
C ILE A 178 -5.50 4.65 -16.29
N TRP A 179 -6.59 4.40 -15.58
CA TRP A 179 -7.87 3.96 -16.16
C TRP A 179 -8.98 4.93 -15.79
N ASP A 180 -9.93 5.13 -16.67
CA ASP A 180 -11.19 5.76 -16.33
C ASP A 180 -12.01 4.80 -15.44
N PHE A 181 -12.39 5.27 -14.24
CA PHE A 181 -13.09 4.43 -13.26
C PHE A 181 -14.46 3.96 -13.78
N LYS A 182 -15.17 4.82 -14.50
CA LYS A 182 -16.54 4.55 -14.95
C LYS A 182 -16.58 3.61 -16.15
N THR A 183 -15.70 3.82 -17.15
CA THR A 183 -15.70 3.03 -18.39
C THR A 183 -14.81 1.80 -18.29
N GLY A 184 -13.72 1.85 -17.49
CA GLY A 184 -12.67 0.85 -17.43
C GLY A 184 -11.69 0.94 -18.60
N GLU A 185 -11.74 2.01 -19.39
CA GLU A 185 -10.80 2.24 -20.48
C GLU A 185 -9.46 2.76 -19.98
N GLU A 186 -8.36 2.32 -20.60
CA GLU A 186 -7.03 2.85 -20.30
C GLU A 186 -6.91 4.27 -20.83
N VAL A 187 -6.59 5.21 -19.94
CA VAL A 187 -6.40 6.64 -20.25
C VAL A 187 -4.98 6.93 -20.68
N THR A 188 -4.01 6.43 -19.93
CA THR A 188 -2.57 6.65 -20.20
C THR A 188 -1.70 5.62 -19.49
N GLU A 189 -0.49 5.44 -19.98
CA GLU A 189 0.57 4.65 -19.36
C GLU A 189 1.76 5.55 -19.01
N LEU A 190 2.30 5.41 -17.80
CA LEU A 190 3.46 6.11 -17.28
C LEU A 190 4.53 5.08 -16.88
N GLU A 191 5.78 5.51 -16.78
CA GLU A 191 6.89 4.62 -16.44
C GLU A 191 7.81 5.24 -15.38
N ALA A 192 8.23 4.42 -14.42
CA ALA A 192 9.25 4.73 -13.42
C ALA A 192 10.45 3.76 -13.56
N PRO A 193 11.20 3.81 -14.67
CA PRO A 193 12.14 2.76 -15.06
C PRO A 193 13.27 2.54 -14.06
N LYS A 194 13.60 3.53 -13.23
CA LYS A 194 14.60 3.38 -12.16
C LYS A 194 14.14 2.44 -11.04
N CYS A 195 12.85 2.17 -10.92
CA CYS A 195 12.31 1.22 -9.97
C CYS A 195 12.42 -0.24 -10.43
N TYR A 196 13.01 -0.52 -11.58
CA TYR A 196 13.23 -1.86 -12.11
C TYR A 196 14.68 -2.05 -12.51
N THR A 197 15.31 -3.12 -12.03
CA THR A 197 16.70 -3.46 -12.33
C THR A 197 16.78 -4.81 -13.00
N TRP A 198 17.45 -4.86 -14.15
CA TRP A 198 17.81 -6.06 -14.88
C TRP A 198 19.33 -6.27 -14.85
N ASP A 199 19.79 -7.42 -14.36
CA ASP A 199 21.19 -7.84 -14.42
C ASP A 199 21.35 -8.91 -15.51
N SER A 200 21.89 -8.50 -16.64
CA SER A 200 22.11 -9.37 -17.81
C SER A 200 23.39 -10.18 -17.75
N GLU A 201 24.32 -9.84 -16.87
CA GLU A 201 25.67 -10.39 -16.89
C GLU A 201 25.92 -11.43 -15.80
N LYS A 202 25.59 -11.09 -14.57
CA LYS A 202 25.97 -11.91 -13.41
C LYS A 202 24.87 -12.89 -12.99
N ARG A 203 23.62 -12.42 -12.94
CA ARG A 203 22.50 -13.19 -12.40
C ARG A 203 21.48 -13.60 -13.44
N ILE A 204 21.44 -12.90 -14.57
CA ILE A 204 20.44 -13.10 -15.63
C ILE A 204 19.03 -13.09 -14.98
N HIS A 205 18.78 -12.12 -14.12
CA HIS A 205 17.58 -11.97 -13.32
C HIS A 205 17.19 -10.52 -13.13
N SER A 206 15.95 -10.27 -12.74
CA SER A 206 15.43 -8.94 -12.49
C SER A 206 14.87 -8.79 -11.09
N ILE A 207 15.00 -7.60 -10.54
CA ILE A 207 14.47 -7.25 -9.23
C ILE A 207 13.95 -5.82 -9.23
N GLY A 208 13.13 -5.49 -8.26
CA GLY A 208 12.57 -4.17 -8.06
C GLY A 208 11.07 -4.17 -8.23
N GLY A 209 10.57 -3.05 -8.67
CA GLY A 209 9.16 -2.79 -8.86
C GLY A 209 8.60 -1.82 -7.84
N ILE A 210 7.45 -1.30 -8.20
CA ILE A 210 6.68 -0.38 -7.39
C ILE A 210 5.84 -1.20 -6.41
N ARG A 211 5.79 -0.78 -5.14
CA ARG A 211 4.97 -1.42 -4.10
C ARG A 211 3.79 -0.56 -3.68
N SER A 212 3.86 0.73 -3.96
CA SER A 212 2.84 1.69 -3.57
C SER A 212 2.48 2.61 -4.71
N VAL A 213 1.21 2.94 -4.80
CA VAL A 213 0.67 3.98 -5.68
C VAL A 213 -0.41 4.74 -4.93
N CYS A 214 -0.44 6.06 -5.08
CA CYS A 214 -1.53 6.89 -4.56
C CYS A 214 -1.69 8.15 -5.41
N PHE A 215 -2.90 8.70 -5.45
CA PHE A 215 -3.17 9.98 -6.07
C PHE A 215 -2.95 11.14 -5.07
N SER A 216 -2.59 12.30 -5.59
CA SER A 216 -2.60 13.54 -4.82
C SER A 216 -4.03 13.93 -4.41
N PRO A 217 -4.22 14.71 -3.33
CA PRO A 217 -5.55 15.11 -2.86
C PRO A 217 -6.40 15.86 -3.90
N ASP A 218 -5.77 16.53 -4.86
CA ASP A 218 -6.43 17.22 -5.97
C ASP A 218 -6.67 16.34 -7.21
N SER A 219 -6.35 15.05 -7.13
CA SER A 219 -6.48 14.03 -8.21
C SER A 219 -5.64 14.31 -9.46
N LYS A 220 -4.75 15.31 -9.46
CA LYS A 220 -3.98 15.71 -10.66
C LYS A 220 -2.66 14.98 -10.83
N SER A 221 -2.14 14.42 -9.74
CA SER A 221 -0.88 13.70 -9.75
C SER A 221 -1.02 12.31 -9.20
N VAL A 222 -0.17 11.40 -9.67
CA VAL A 222 0.00 10.05 -9.13
C VAL A 222 1.43 9.89 -8.63
N ALA A 223 1.57 9.43 -7.38
CA ALA A 223 2.85 9.10 -6.77
C ALA A 223 3.04 7.60 -6.71
N VAL A 224 4.25 7.14 -7.00
CA VAL A 224 4.65 5.73 -6.88
C VAL A 224 5.87 5.60 -6.00
N GLY A 225 5.90 4.53 -5.22
CA GLY A 225 6.99 4.19 -4.31
C GLY A 225 7.55 2.80 -4.59
N GLY A 226 8.86 2.71 -4.54
CA GLY A 226 9.57 1.49 -4.82
C GLY A 226 11.03 1.54 -4.37
N ILE A 227 11.89 0.86 -5.11
CA ILE A 227 13.33 0.79 -4.87
C ILE A 227 14.06 0.74 -6.21
N GLY A 228 15.26 1.29 -6.27
CA GLY A 228 16.13 1.15 -7.46
C GLY A 228 16.80 2.44 -7.90
N PRO A 229 17.74 2.32 -8.85
CA PRO A 229 18.28 1.07 -9.37
C PRO A 229 19.11 0.31 -8.31
N ILE A 230 19.10 -1.03 -8.38
CA ILE A 230 19.76 -1.91 -7.41
C ILE A 230 21.11 -2.37 -7.99
N GLY A 231 22.20 -2.12 -7.26
CA GLY A 231 23.55 -2.51 -7.70
C GLY A 231 23.84 -4.00 -7.57
N ASN A 232 23.32 -4.64 -6.52
CA ASN A 232 23.42 -6.08 -6.32
C ASN A 232 22.02 -6.66 -6.16
N ILE A 233 21.56 -7.40 -7.15
CA ILE A 233 20.21 -7.95 -7.20
C ILE A 233 19.97 -9.14 -6.24
N ASP A 234 21.01 -9.69 -5.61
CA ASP A 234 20.85 -10.68 -4.56
C ASP A 234 20.32 -10.08 -3.26
N HIS A 235 20.44 -8.76 -3.14
CA HIS A 235 20.01 -8.01 -1.97
C HIS A 235 19.25 -6.75 -2.40
N LEU A 236 18.21 -6.38 -1.65
CA LEU A 236 17.50 -5.12 -1.85
C LEU A 236 18.33 -3.94 -1.29
N GLU A 237 19.55 -3.77 -1.81
CA GLU A 237 20.52 -2.78 -1.35
C GLU A 237 20.52 -1.55 -2.24
N SER A 238 19.45 -0.77 -2.10
CA SER A 238 19.30 0.54 -2.72
C SER A 238 18.44 1.43 -1.82
N PRO A 239 18.57 2.76 -1.94
CA PRO A 239 17.63 3.67 -1.32
C PRO A 239 16.21 3.47 -1.84
N GLY A 240 15.23 3.75 -0.98
CA GLY A 240 13.85 3.87 -1.40
C GLY A 240 13.69 5.02 -2.39
N ARG A 241 12.73 4.88 -3.32
CA ARG A 241 12.48 5.86 -4.36
C ARG A 241 11.01 6.23 -4.41
N VAL A 242 10.73 7.53 -4.55
CA VAL A 242 9.38 8.05 -4.80
C VAL A 242 9.43 8.91 -6.07
N GLU A 243 8.54 8.62 -7.00
CA GLU A 243 8.36 9.43 -8.21
C GLU A 243 6.91 9.90 -8.32
N ILE A 244 6.71 11.16 -8.75
CA ILE A 244 5.37 11.75 -8.89
C ILE A 244 5.22 12.25 -10.32
N PHE A 245 4.09 11.91 -10.92
CA PHE A 245 3.75 12.25 -12.30
C PHE A 245 2.48 13.08 -12.34
N ASN A 246 2.44 14.07 -13.22
CA ASN A 246 1.20 14.73 -13.59
C ASN A 246 0.40 13.79 -14.49
N VAL A 247 -0.85 13.49 -14.12
CA VAL A 247 -1.66 12.50 -14.86
C VAL A 247 -2.02 12.99 -16.26
N ALA A 248 -2.30 14.28 -16.43
CA ALA A 248 -2.75 14.83 -17.72
C ALA A 248 -1.62 14.97 -18.75
N SER A 249 -0.41 15.40 -18.30
CA SER A 249 0.72 15.57 -19.20
C SER A 249 1.63 14.34 -19.32
N GLY A 250 1.54 13.41 -18.36
CA GLY A 250 2.46 12.28 -18.25
C GLY A 250 3.85 12.64 -17.71
N GLU A 251 4.11 13.93 -17.43
CA GLU A 251 5.42 14.39 -17.00
C GLU A 251 5.74 13.99 -15.57
N LYS A 252 6.96 13.51 -15.32
CA LYS A 252 7.49 13.32 -13.98
C LYS A 252 7.84 14.68 -13.37
N THR A 253 7.09 15.07 -12.33
CA THR A 253 7.24 16.36 -11.66
C THR A 253 8.21 16.32 -10.48
N HIS A 254 8.30 15.16 -9.81
CA HIS A 254 9.17 14.96 -8.64
C HIS A 254 9.85 13.61 -8.71
N GLU A 255 11.07 13.58 -8.20
CA GLU A 255 11.84 12.37 -7.98
C GLU A 255 12.60 12.52 -6.66
N PHE A 256 12.30 11.65 -5.70
CA PHE A 256 13.00 11.57 -4.42
C PHE A 256 13.74 10.24 -4.36
N GLU A 257 15.04 10.32 -4.14
CA GLU A 257 15.89 9.17 -3.84
C GLU A 257 16.37 9.31 -2.40
N GLY A 258 16.19 8.26 -1.59
CA GLY A 258 16.62 8.24 -0.21
C GLY A 258 18.15 8.34 -0.06
N ASP A 259 18.63 8.57 1.16
CA ASP A 259 20.05 8.52 1.46
C ASP A 259 20.62 7.14 1.17
N LYS A 260 21.83 7.07 0.59
CA LYS A 260 22.50 5.81 0.22
C LYS A 260 22.78 4.90 1.41
N ASN A 261 22.82 5.44 2.61
CA ASN A 261 22.99 4.68 3.85
C ASN A 261 21.66 4.19 4.44
N VAL A 262 20.54 4.65 3.90
CA VAL A 262 19.18 4.27 4.32
C VAL A 262 18.55 3.43 3.23
N ILE A 263 18.92 2.16 3.25
CA ILE A 263 18.47 1.19 2.26
C ILE A 263 17.08 0.64 2.61
N GLY A 264 16.34 0.28 1.58
CA GLY A 264 15.05 -0.39 1.74
C GLY A 264 13.99 0.10 0.77
N LEU A 265 12.97 -0.70 0.68
CA LEU A 265 11.85 -0.52 -0.23
C LEU A 265 10.84 0.48 0.35
N VAL A 266 10.31 1.38 -0.48
CA VAL A 266 9.10 2.14 -0.13
C VAL A 266 7.90 1.21 -0.29
N GLU A 267 7.28 0.87 0.83
CA GLU A 267 6.11 -0.03 0.87
C GLU A 267 4.79 0.72 0.74
N GLN A 268 4.72 1.94 1.28
CA GLN A 268 3.53 2.78 1.13
C GLN A 268 3.87 4.27 1.11
N ILE A 269 3.06 5.00 0.36
CA ILE A 269 3.04 6.46 0.30
C ILE A 269 1.67 6.95 0.74
N VAL A 270 1.63 8.02 1.53
CA VAL A 270 0.40 8.70 1.97
C VAL A 270 0.57 10.20 1.79
N PHE A 271 -0.25 10.82 0.96
CA PHE A 271 -0.30 12.29 0.88
C PHE A 271 -0.99 12.87 2.11
N HIS A 272 -0.45 13.96 2.63
CA HIS A 272 -1.19 14.81 3.55
C HIS A 272 -2.34 15.52 2.80
N PRO A 273 -3.53 15.69 3.40
CA PRO A 273 -4.68 16.31 2.72
C PRO A 273 -4.41 17.72 2.17
N SER A 274 -3.44 18.46 2.73
CA SER A 274 -3.05 19.77 2.18
C SER A 274 -2.35 19.70 0.82
N GLY A 275 -1.90 18.53 0.39
CA GLY A 275 -1.09 18.35 -0.82
C GLY A 275 0.32 18.93 -0.76
N LYS A 276 0.77 19.46 0.41
CA LYS A 276 2.08 20.10 0.54
C LYS A 276 3.22 19.14 0.81
N TRP A 277 2.92 18.02 1.41
CA TRP A 277 3.89 16.98 1.74
C TRP A 277 3.26 15.58 1.69
N LEU A 278 4.10 14.59 1.61
CA LEU A 278 3.70 13.19 1.73
C LEU A 278 4.59 12.44 2.72
N MET A 279 4.06 11.35 3.24
CA MET A 279 4.77 10.38 4.07
C MET A 279 5.06 9.13 3.24
N ALA A 280 6.30 8.66 3.26
CA ALA A 280 6.71 7.39 2.71
C ALA A 280 7.21 6.49 3.84
N VAL A 281 6.80 5.23 3.85
CA VAL A 281 7.22 4.24 4.85
C VAL A 281 7.79 3.01 4.17
N GLY A 282 8.70 2.34 4.87
CA GLY A 282 9.31 1.14 4.32
C GLY A 282 10.47 0.62 5.15
N GLY A 283 11.43 0.00 4.45
CA GLY A 283 12.63 -0.53 5.08
C GLY A 283 13.18 -1.78 4.40
N LYS A 284 14.08 -2.47 5.12
CA LYS A 284 14.63 -3.79 4.79
C LYS A 284 14.61 -4.69 6.04
N HIS A 285 15.58 -4.60 6.92
CA HIS A 285 15.62 -5.30 8.22
C HIS A 285 15.04 -4.41 9.33
N THR A 286 15.44 -3.15 9.34
CA THR A 286 14.80 -2.06 10.07
C THR A 286 14.02 -1.21 9.09
N GLY A 287 13.17 -0.34 9.60
CA GLY A 287 12.35 0.53 8.77
C GLY A 287 12.63 2.00 8.98
N TRP A 288 11.91 2.78 8.25
CA TRP A 288 11.95 4.23 8.32
C TRP A 288 10.61 4.84 7.92
N VAL A 289 10.41 6.06 8.38
CA VAL A 289 9.33 6.95 7.97
C VAL A 289 9.97 8.24 7.46
N GLN A 290 9.71 8.60 6.22
CA GLN A 290 10.20 9.81 5.56
C GLN A 290 9.05 10.75 5.27
N PHE A 291 9.29 12.06 5.41
CA PHE A 291 8.37 13.14 5.07
C PHE A 291 9.01 13.98 3.97
N LEU A 292 8.33 14.09 2.84
CA LEU A 292 8.83 14.76 1.64
C LEU A 292 8.02 16.03 1.37
N ASP A 293 8.71 17.19 1.26
CA ASP A 293 8.13 18.47 0.90
C ASP A 293 7.95 18.52 -0.62
N LEU A 294 6.73 18.77 -1.09
CA LEU A 294 6.41 18.78 -2.51
C LEU A 294 6.65 20.15 -3.16
N GLU A 295 6.65 21.23 -2.39
CA GLU A 295 6.95 22.55 -2.90
C GLU A 295 8.46 22.74 -3.08
N LYS A 296 9.23 22.40 -2.04
CA LYS A 296 10.69 22.52 -2.05
C LYS A 296 11.40 21.35 -2.71
N LYS A 297 10.72 20.24 -2.93
CA LYS A 297 11.25 18.97 -3.49
C LYS A 297 12.41 18.41 -2.67
N GLU A 298 12.26 18.41 -1.36
CA GLU A 298 13.29 17.96 -0.42
C GLU A 298 12.73 17.04 0.69
N LEU A 299 13.63 16.32 1.34
CA LEU A 299 13.32 15.55 2.54
C LEU A 299 13.16 16.50 3.73
N ILE A 300 11.96 16.58 4.32
CA ILE A 300 11.71 17.35 5.55
C ILE A 300 12.34 16.65 6.76
N ARG A 301 12.08 15.35 6.88
CA ARG A 301 12.51 14.56 8.03
C ARG A 301 12.48 13.07 7.71
N GLN A 302 13.45 12.34 8.26
CA GLN A 302 13.43 10.90 8.35
C GLN A 302 13.49 10.47 9.81
N VAL A 303 12.75 9.44 10.15
CA VAL A 303 12.72 8.82 11.47
C VAL A 303 12.89 7.32 11.29
N ASP A 304 13.83 6.72 12.04
CA ASP A 304 14.01 5.28 12.05
C ASP A 304 12.81 4.59 12.72
N ALA A 305 12.41 3.46 12.16
CA ALA A 305 11.41 2.59 12.74
C ALA A 305 12.05 1.26 13.17
N PRO A 306 11.71 0.72 14.35
CA PRO A 306 12.35 -0.48 14.89
C PRO A 306 11.86 -1.78 14.22
N MET A 307 11.28 -1.66 13.04
CA MET A 307 10.78 -2.75 12.20
C MET A 307 10.76 -2.33 10.74
N HIS A 308 10.80 -3.26 9.81
CA HIS A 308 10.37 -3.01 8.43
C HIS A 308 8.88 -2.65 8.45
N VAL A 309 8.52 -1.45 8.01
CA VAL A 309 7.13 -0.96 7.99
C VAL A 309 6.47 -1.36 6.68
N HIS A 310 5.48 -2.24 6.73
CA HIS A 310 4.75 -2.68 5.53
C HIS A 310 3.63 -1.74 5.13
N GLN A 311 2.89 -1.25 6.13
CA GLN A 311 1.78 -0.35 5.87
C GLN A 311 1.48 0.53 7.08
N VAL A 312 0.91 1.69 6.81
CA VAL A 312 0.38 2.59 7.83
C VAL A 312 -1.10 2.89 7.57
N ALA A 313 -1.83 3.12 8.65
CA ALA A 313 -3.16 3.72 8.63
C ALA A 313 -3.11 5.03 9.40
N VAL A 314 -3.78 6.05 8.90
CA VAL A 314 -3.75 7.41 9.46
C VAL A 314 -5.15 7.82 9.86
N THR A 315 -5.29 8.48 11.01
CA THR A 315 -6.58 9.05 11.42
C THR A 315 -7.01 10.20 10.50
N ASP A 316 -8.31 10.47 10.42
CA ASP A 316 -8.85 11.50 9.51
C ASP A 316 -8.27 12.89 9.76
N ASP A 317 -7.98 13.20 11.02
CA ASP A 317 -7.33 14.46 11.40
C ASP A 317 -5.81 14.46 11.14
N PHE A 318 -5.27 13.36 10.64
CA PHE A 318 -3.83 13.16 10.42
C PHE A 318 -2.97 13.27 11.70
N GLY A 319 -3.59 13.17 12.87
CA GLY A 319 -2.91 13.31 14.17
C GLY A 319 -2.20 12.05 14.64
N THR A 320 -2.71 10.88 14.26
CA THR A 320 -2.17 9.57 14.68
C THR A 320 -1.89 8.69 13.47
N VAL A 321 -0.76 7.99 13.53
CA VAL A 321 -0.32 7.03 12.51
C VAL A 321 -0.12 5.68 13.17
N TYR A 322 -0.80 4.66 12.67
CA TYR A 322 -0.63 3.27 13.09
C TYR A 322 0.20 2.55 12.04
N GLY A 323 1.29 1.91 12.45
CA GLY A 323 2.18 1.19 11.54
C GLY A 323 2.22 -0.30 11.82
N ALA A 324 2.02 -1.09 10.78
CA ALA A 324 2.14 -2.54 10.77
C ALA A 324 3.45 -2.97 10.10
N GLY A 325 4.16 -3.93 10.70
CA GLY A 325 5.44 -4.39 10.16
C GLY A 325 5.94 -5.68 10.80
N HIS A 326 7.23 -5.94 10.64
CA HIS A 326 7.86 -7.15 11.14
C HIS A 326 7.82 -7.21 12.68
N GLY A 327 6.97 -8.10 13.21
CA GLY A 327 6.89 -8.39 14.64
C GLY A 327 6.37 -7.24 15.50
N LYS A 328 5.78 -6.19 14.92
CA LYS A 328 5.34 -5.01 15.68
C LYS A 328 4.14 -4.30 15.07
N LEU A 329 3.33 -3.74 15.96
CA LEU A 329 2.38 -2.68 15.69
C LEU A 329 2.83 -1.43 16.46
N ILE A 330 2.98 -0.31 15.77
CA ILE A 330 3.48 0.94 16.37
C ILE A 330 2.44 2.03 16.21
N VAL A 331 2.32 2.86 17.23
CA VAL A 331 1.52 4.08 17.21
C VAL A 331 2.46 5.27 17.26
N TRP A 332 2.34 6.16 16.29
CA TRP A 332 3.02 7.45 16.25
C TRP A 332 2.02 8.60 16.33
N SER A 333 2.45 9.72 16.87
CA SER A 333 1.72 10.98 16.87
C SER A 333 2.41 11.99 15.94
N LEU A 334 1.62 12.75 15.18
CA LEU A 334 2.03 13.93 14.40
C LEU A 334 1.64 15.24 15.09
N VAL A 335 1.11 15.17 16.30
CA VAL A 335 0.58 16.31 17.06
C VAL A 335 1.62 16.82 18.05
N ASN A 336 1.66 18.19 18.19
CA ASN A 336 2.47 18.89 19.19
C ASN A 336 2.00 18.62 20.63
#